data_dceb26f1d7708a83c2d820d9397a1fc6
#
_entry.id   dceb26f1d7708a83c2d820d9397a1fc6
#
_cell.length_a   1.000
_cell.length_b   1.000
_cell.length_c   1.000
_cell.angle_alpha   90.00
_cell.angle_beta   90.00
_cell.angle_gamma   90.00
#
_symmetry.space_group_name_H-M   'P 1'
#
loop_
_entity.id
_entity.type
_entity.pdbx_description
1 polymer ?
#
loop_
_entity_poly.entity_id
_entity_poly.type
_entity_poly.pdbx_seq_one_letter_code
_entity_poly.pdbx_strand_id
1 'polypeptide(L)'
;MNENLSDIDFLSTKIINQDSKKYFLEAYKAYKAGAFRSSITSLWVSIVYDLIAKCRELAASDENTAKTFIKEVDSAIKTEKIKKSLEIGRNILDICRDKIGIIDRTDYRQLLRLKEDRNLCAHPAYSSEANLFSPTADLVRLHLVNAIRIVLSQEPLVGKDILEIFSNDVQSS
;
A
#
# COMPACT_ATOMS: atom_id res chain seq x y z
N MET A 1 0.30 30.35 6.85
CA MET A 1 0.13 29.14 6.03
C MET A 1 -1.12 28.41 6.54
N ASN A 2 -2.20 28.42 5.77
CA ASN A 2 -3.37 27.60 6.17
C ASN A 2 -3.03 26.15 5.87
N GLU A 3 -2.59 25.41 6.88
CA GLU A 3 -2.50 23.96 6.81
C GLU A 3 -3.92 23.39 6.89
N ASN A 4 -4.64 23.45 5.79
CA ASN A 4 -5.92 22.78 5.71
C ASN A 4 -5.70 21.26 5.74
N LEU A 5 -6.48 20.58 6.59
CA LEU A 5 -6.52 19.12 6.59
C LEU A 5 -6.77 18.62 5.16
N SER A 6 -6.03 17.58 4.77
CA SER A 6 -6.18 16.97 3.44
C SER A 6 -7.63 16.50 3.24
N ASP A 7 -8.23 16.90 2.16
CA ASP A 7 -9.53 16.41 1.73
C ASP A 7 -9.38 15.03 1.10
N ILE A 8 -9.86 14.00 1.80
CA ILE A 8 -9.76 12.61 1.35
C ILE A 8 -10.64 12.37 0.11
N ASP A 9 -11.78 13.01 0.00
CA ASP A 9 -12.63 12.90 -1.20
C ASP A 9 -11.87 13.40 -2.43
N PHE A 10 -11.22 14.56 -2.32
CA PHE A 10 -10.36 15.09 -3.39
C PHE A 10 -9.17 14.18 -3.66
N LEU A 11 -8.44 13.74 -2.63
CA LEU A 11 -7.29 12.87 -2.80
C LEU A 11 -7.66 11.54 -3.45
N SER A 12 -8.83 10.99 -3.14
CA SER A 12 -9.30 9.73 -3.73
C SER A 12 -9.47 9.78 -5.23
N THR A 13 -9.69 10.96 -5.80
CA THR A 13 -9.77 11.14 -7.26
C THR A 13 -8.44 10.89 -7.96
N LYS A 14 -7.33 10.96 -7.22
CA LYS A 14 -5.97 10.74 -7.74
C LYS A 14 -5.53 9.28 -7.74
N ILE A 15 -6.33 8.38 -7.21
CA ILE A 15 -6.04 6.94 -7.22
C ILE A 15 -6.06 6.43 -8.64
N ILE A 16 -4.96 5.82 -9.08
CA ILE A 16 -4.74 5.43 -10.47
C ILE A 16 -5.45 4.12 -10.80
N ASN A 17 -5.18 3.07 -10.02
CA ASN A 17 -5.75 1.74 -10.27
C ASN A 17 -7.19 1.67 -9.76
N GLN A 18 -8.13 1.34 -10.65
CA GLN A 18 -9.57 1.36 -10.35
C GLN A 18 -10.01 0.24 -9.39
N ASP A 19 -9.33 -0.90 -9.42
CA ASP A 19 -9.64 -1.99 -8.49
C ASP A 19 -9.10 -1.70 -7.09
N SER A 20 -7.89 -1.15 -6.98
CA SER A 20 -7.35 -0.64 -5.70
C SER A 20 -8.27 0.43 -5.12
N LYS A 21 -8.82 1.29 -5.97
CA LYS A 21 -9.77 2.35 -5.57
C LYS A 21 -11.04 1.78 -4.94
N LYS A 22 -11.56 0.68 -5.44
CA LYS A 22 -12.75 0.03 -4.84
C LYS A 22 -12.47 -0.34 -3.37
N TYR A 23 -11.36 -0.99 -3.10
CA TYR A 23 -10.96 -1.37 -1.73
C TYR A 23 -10.67 -0.15 -0.86
N PHE A 24 -10.05 0.89 -1.42
CA PHE A 24 -9.86 2.15 -0.71
C PHE A 24 -11.19 2.78 -0.31
N LEU A 25 -12.17 2.82 -1.21
CA LEU A 25 -13.49 3.38 -0.93
C LEU A 25 -14.26 2.57 0.14
N GLU A 26 -14.08 1.26 0.20
CA GLU A 26 -14.59 0.43 1.31
C GLU A 26 -13.97 0.87 2.65
N ALA A 27 -12.64 1.05 2.69
CA ALA A 27 -11.94 1.54 3.87
C ALA A 27 -12.43 2.93 4.30
N TYR A 28 -12.59 3.84 3.35
CA TYR A 28 -13.05 5.19 3.61
C TYR A 28 -14.51 5.23 4.08
N LYS A 29 -15.38 4.39 3.51
CA LYS A 29 -16.76 4.22 3.97
C LYS A 29 -16.80 3.73 5.42
N ALA A 30 -15.99 2.73 5.76
CA ALA A 30 -15.86 2.23 7.12
C ALA A 30 -15.37 3.33 8.10
N TYR A 31 -14.39 4.14 7.69
CA TYR A 31 -13.92 5.29 8.46
C TYR A 31 -15.04 6.29 8.74
N LYS A 32 -15.80 6.70 7.72
CA LYS A 32 -16.92 7.64 7.88
C LYS A 32 -18.02 7.09 8.78
N ALA A 33 -18.19 5.78 8.84
CA ALA A 33 -19.14 5.10 9.71
C ALA A 33 -18.61 4.86 11.15
N GLY A 34 -17.37 5.27 11.46
CA GLY A 34 -16.73 5.01 12.74
C GLY A 34 -16.24 3.58 12.95
N ALA A 35 -16.25 2.75 11.90
CA ALA A 35 -15.77 1.36 11.91
C ALA A 35 -14.25 1.32 11.68
N PHE A 36 -13.47 1.87 12.60
CA PHE A 36 -12.04 2.15 12.43
C PHE A 36 -11.19 0.91 12.21
N ARG A 37 -11.43 -0.18 12.92
CA ARG A 37 -10.71 -1.44 12.72
C ARG A 37 -10.93 -2.01 11.32
N SER A 38 -12.18 -1.98 10.85
CA SER A 38 -12.55 -2.41 9.50
C SER A 38 -11.90 -1.52 8.44
N SER A 39 -11.84 -0.21 8.69
CA SER A 39 -11.19 0.74 7.80
C SER A 39 -9.70 0.41 7.61
N ILE A 40 -8.95 0.21 8.70
CA ILE A 40 -7.52 -0.15 8.64
C ILE A 40 -7.32 -1.48 7.90
N THR A 41 -8.15 -2.48 8.17
CA THR A 41 -8.04 -3.79 7.52
C THR A 41 -8.31 -3.71 6.01
N SER A 42 -9.36 -3.03 5.60
CA SER A 42 -9.69 -2.84 4.18
C SER A 42 -8.65 -1.98 3.46
N LEU A 43 -8.10 -0.96 4.14
CA LEU A 43 -7.05 -0.12 3.58
C LEU A 43 -5.79 -0.93 3.26
N TRP A 44 -5.41 -1.84 4.13
CA TRP A 44 -4.27 -2.74 3.88
C TRP A 44 -4.48 -3.60 2.64
N VAL A 45 -5.70 -4.12 2.43
CA VAL A 45 -6.05 -4.87 1.21
C VAL A 45 -5.85 -4.01 -0.03
N SER A 46 -6.31 -2.75 -0.01
CA SER A 46 -6.12 -1.79 -1.11
C SER A 46 -4.64 -1.62 -1.47
N ILE A 47 -3.78 -1.44 -0.47
CA ILE A 47 -2.33 -1.24 -0.66
C ILE A 47 -1.66 -2.49 -1.24
N VAL A 48 -1.93 -3.66 -0.66
CA VAL A 48 -1.33 -4.92 -1.16
C VAL A 48 -1.74 -5.18 -2.60
N TYR A 49 -3.02 -4.97 -2.91
CA TYR A 49 -3.52 -5.11 -4.28
C TYR A 49 -2.82 -4.17 -5.25
N ASP A 50 -2.69 -2.90 -4.89
CA ASP A 50 -2.05 -1.89 -5.72
C ASP A 50 -0.56 -2.17 -5.96
N LEU A 51 0.17 -2.57 -4.92
CA LEU A 51 1.58 -2.93 -5.04
C LEU A 51 1.78 -4.15 -5.96
N ILE A 52 0.92 -5.17 -5.87
CA ILE A 52 0.96 -6.31 -6.79
C ILE A 52 0.64 -5.87 -8.21
N ALA A 53 -0.35 -5.00 -8.41
CA ALA A 53 -0.69 -4.47 -9.74
C ALA A 53 0.49 -3.71 -10.36
N LYS A 54 1.18 -2.87 -9.59
CA LYS A 54 2.41 -2.17 -10.03
C LYS A 54 3.53 -3.14 -10.40
N CYS A 55 3.72 -4.19 -9.61
CA CYS A 55 4.70 -5.23 -9.93
C CYS A 55 4.35 -5.96 -11.24
N ARG A 56 3.06 -6.15 -11.55
CA ARG A 56 2.63 -6.72 -12.84
C ARG A 56 2.95 -5.80 -14.01
N GLU A 57 2.75 -4.51 -13.87
CA GLU A 57 3.10 -3.53 -14.91
C GLU A 57 4.61 -3.51 -15.17
N LEU A 58 5.43 -3.50 -14.11
CA LEU A 58 6.89 -3.58 -14.22
C LEU A 58 7.35 -4.90 -14.85
N ALA A 59 6.73 -6.02 -14.50
CA ALA A 59 7.01 -7.32 -15.09
C ALA A 59 6.69 -7.34 -16.60
N ALA A 60 5.60 -6.68 -17.01
CA ALA A 60 5.24 -6.51 -18.41
C ALA A 60 6.22 -5.59 -19.17
N SER A 61 6.89 -4.69 -18.48
CA SER A 61 7.94 -3.80 -19.00
C SER A 61 9.36 -4.38 -18.88
N ASP A 62 9.48 -5.70 -18.76
CA ASP A 62 10.74 -6.46 -18.71
C ASP A 62 11.61 -6.26 -17.46
N GLU A 63 11.07 -5.71 -16.35
CA GLU A 63 11.79 -5.67 -15.08
C GLU A 63 11.89 -7.09 -14.48
N ASN A 64 13.11 -7.63 -14.41
CA ASN A 64 13.33 -9.05 -14.08
C ASN A 64 12.96 -9.44 -12.66
N THR A 65 13.17 -8.55 -11.70
CA THR A 65 12.84 -8.83 -10.29
C THR A 65 11.33 -8.88 -10.10
N ALA A 66 10.60 -7.96 -10.74
CA ALA A 66 9.15 -7.97 -10.77
C ALA A 66 8.60 -9.22 -11.46
N LYS A 67 9.19 -9.66 -12.58
CA LYS A 67 8.81 -10.92 -13.24
C LYS A 67 8.94 -12.13 -12.32
N THR A 68 10.04 -12.22 -11.59
CA THR A 68 10.26 -13.31 -10.63
C THR A 68 9.21 -13.30 -9.53
N PHE A 69 8.96 -12.14 -8.95
CA PHE A 69 7.96 -11.98 -7.90
C PHE A 69 6.54 -12.30 -8.40
N ILE A 70 6.15 -11.83 -9.58
CA ILE A 70 4.82 -12.10 -10.13
C ILE A 70 4.61 -13.57 -10.46
N LYS A 71 5.65 -14.29 -10.91
CA LYS A 71 5.57 -15.75 -11.06
C LYS A 71 5.25 -16.47 -9.75
N GLU A 72 5.81 -16.01 -8.62
CA GLU A 72 5.49 -16.54 -7.30
C GLU A 72 4.04 -16.25 -6.90
N VAL A 73 3.57 -15.03 -7.15
CA VAL A 73 2.17 -14.63 -6.88
C VAL A 73 1.21 -15.50 -7.68
N ASP A 74 1.43 -15.62 -8.98
CA ASP A 74 0.57 -16.39 -9.89
C ASP A 74 0.56 -17.89 -9.54
N SER A 75 1.72 -18.44 -9.17
CA SER A 75 1.81 -19.80 -8.69
C SER A 75 1.02 -20.02 -7.39
N ALA A 76 1.08 -19.09 -6.45
CA ALA A 76 0.32 -19.17 -5.20
C ALA A 76 -1.19 -19.14 -5.45
N ILE A 77 -1.63 -18.28 -6.36
CA ILE A 77 -3.05 -18.18 -6.76
C ILE A 77 -3.49 -19.47 -7.46
N LYS A 78 -2.75 -19.91 -8.49
CA LYS A 78 -3.11 -21.08 -9.28
C LYS A 78 -3.17 -22.38 -8.48
N THR A 79 -2.32 -22.50 -7.46
CA THR A 79 -2.23 -23.71 -6.64
C THR A 79 -3.05 -23.61 -5.34
N GLU A 80 -3.80 -22.51 -5.16
CA GLU A 80 -4.62 -22.23 -3.96
C GLU A 80 -3.85 -22.38 -2.64
N LYS A 81 -2.54 -22.11 -2.67
CA LYS A 81 -1.68 -22.20 -1.49
C LYS A 81 -1.86 -21.00 -0.57
N ILE A 82 -2.84 -21.09 0.32
CA ILE A 82 -3.16 -20.03 1.29
C ILE A 82 -1.92 -19.58 2.07
N LYS A 83 -1.09 -20.49 2.53
CA LYS A 83 0.15 -20.16 3.27
C LYS A 83 1.08 -19.28 2.45
N LYS A 84 1.26 -19.57 1.15
CA LYS A 84 2.12 -18.77 0.27
C LYS A 84 1.53 -17.39 0.00
N SER A 85 0.22 -17.30 -0.19
CA SER A 85 -0.47 -16.01 -0.34
C SER A 85 -0.35 -15.14 0.90
N LEU A 86 -0.45 -15.72 2.10
CA LEU A 86 -0.24 -15.00 3.36
C LEU A 86 1.21 -14.55 3.52
N GLU A 87 2.18 -15.37 3.11
CA GLU A 87 3.60 -15.03 3.11
C GLU A 87 3.90 -13.86 2.17
N ILE A 88 3.34 -13.86 0.96
CA ILE A 88 3.43 -12.75 0.01
C ILE A 88 2.92 -11.46 0.64
N GLY A 89 1.71 -11.46 1.20
CA GLY A 89 1.14 -10.30 1.87
C GLY A 89 1.95 -9.83 3.09
N ARG A 90 2.63 -10.74 3.76
CA ARG A 90 3.52 -10.42 4.89
C ARG A 90 4.80 -9.72 4.45
N ASN A 91 5.35 -10.12 3.30
CA ASN A 91 6.66 -9.69 2.83
C ASN A 91 6.61 -8.61 1.74
N ILE A 92 5.41 -8.22 1.28
CA ILE A 92 5.24 -7.32 0.13
C ILE A 92 5.99 -6.00 0.27
N LEU A 93 6.00 -5.40 1.46
CA LEU A 93 6.70 -4.13 1.68
C LEU A 93 8.21 -4.28 1.54
N ASP A 94 8.79 -5.35 2.11
CA ASP A 94 10.22 -5.63 2.01
C ASP A 94 10.62 -5.92 0.56
N ILE A 95 9.80 -6.68 -0.16
CA ILE A 95 10.03 -6.97 -1.58
C ILE A 95 9.99 -5.69 -2.41
N CYS A 96 8.99 -4.84 -2.20
CA CYS A 96 8.84 -3.58 -2.94
C CYS A 96 9.93 -2.57 -2.62
N ARG A 97 10.47 -2.56 -1.40
CA ARG A 97 11.59 -1.69 -1.02
C ARG A 97 12.94 -2.24 -1.50
N ASP A 98 13.25 -3.48 -1.13
CA ASP A 98 14.62 -4.01 -1.22
C ASP A 98 14.92 -4.67 -2.57
N LYS A 99 13.92 -5.32 -3.19
CA LYS A 99 14.12 -6.08 -4.42
C LYS A 99 13.69 -5.33 -5.67
N ILE A 100 12.53 -4.69 -5.63
CA ILE A 100 11.95 -4.01 -6.79
C ILE A 100 12.31 -2.53 -6.80
N GLY A 101 12.35 -1.89 -5.62
CA GLY A 101 12.77 -0.49 -5.49
C GLY A 101 11.68 0.54 -5.81
N ILE A 102 10.40 0.18 -5.65
CA ILE A 102 9.25 1.09 -5.86
C ILE A 102 8.78 1.81 -4.59
N ILE A 103 9.37 1.50 -3.46
CA ILE A 103 9.10 2.14 -2.16
C ILE A 103 10.42 2.60 -1.55
N ASP A 104 10.52 3.87 -1.17
CA ASP A 104 11.67 4.38 -0.46
C ASP A 104 11.63 4.07 1.06
N ARG A 105 12.71 4.41 1.79
CA ARG A 105 12.81 4.12 3.22
C ARG A 105 11.81 4.87 4.08
N THR A 106 11.49 6.11 3.71
CA THR A 106 10.57 6.96 4.47
C THR A 106 9.14 6.46 4.30
N ASP A 107 8.75 6.18 3.08
CA ASP A 107 7.46 5.62 2.73
C ASP A 107 7.27 4.23 3.32
N TYR A 108 8.29 3.39 3.27
CA TYR A 108 8.28 2.08 3.91
C TYR A 108 7.93 2.17 5.40
N ARG A 109 8.50 3.12 6.14
CA ARG A 109 8.20 3.29 7.58
C ARG A 109 6.73 3.63 7.82
N GLN A 110 6.14 4.47 6.99
CA GLN A 110 4.72 4.82 7.10
C GLN A 110 3.82 3.61 6.80
N LEU A 111 4.14 2.85 5.76
CA LEU A 111 3.40 1.65 5.40
C LEU A 111 3.59 0.52 6.42
N LEU A 112 4.77 0.41 7.02
CA LEU A 112 5.02 -0.54 8.10
C LEU A 112 4.14 -0.28 9.32
N ARG A 113 3.98 0.98 9.73
CA ARG A 113 3.06 1.36 10.81
C ARG A 113 1.62 0.95 10.51
N LEU A 114 1.15 1.19 9.30
CA LEU A 114 -0.17 0.73 8.88
C LEU A 114 -0.30 -0.79 8.96
N LYS A 115 0.71 -1.53 8.50
CA LYS A 115 0.73 -3.00 8.59
C LYS A 115 0.68 -3.50 10.03
N GLU A 116 1.43 -2.88 10.94
CA GLU A 116 1.42 -3.19 12.37
C GLU A 116 0.06 -2.92 13.00
N ASP A 117 -0.52 -1.75 12.76
CA ASP A 117 -1.87 -1.40 13.24
C ASP A 117 -2.94 -2.34 12.67
N ARG A 118 -2.81 -2.72 11.40
CA ARG A 118 -3.69 -3.72 10.78
C ARG A 118 -3.59 -5.07 11.50
N ASN A 119 -2.39 -5.50 11.87
CA ASN A 119 -2.21 -6.76 12.59
C ASN A 119 -2.87 -6.71 13.97
N LEU A 120 -2.73 -5.60 14.70
CA LEU A 120 -3.44 -5.38 15.96
C LEU A 120 -4.98 -5.35 15.80
N CYS A 121 -5.47 -4.81 14.69
CA CYS A 121 -6.90 -4.79 14.38
C CYS A 121 -7.46 -6.18 14.06
N ALA A 122 -6.70 -6.99 13.32
CA ALA A 122 -7.16 -8.28 12.82
C ALA A 122 -6.98 -9.43 13.81
N HIS A 123 -6.03 -9.31 14.76
CA HIS A 123 -5.65 -10.39 15.66
C HIS A 123 -5.74 -9.96 17.13
N PRO A 124 -6.88 -10.19 17.79
CA PRO A 124 -7.10 -9.78 19.18
C PRO A 124 -6.10 -10.39 20.18
N ALA A 125 -5.47 -11.50 19.85
CA ALA A 125 -4.49 -12.18 20.70
C ALA A 125 -3.14 -11.42 20.85
N TYR A 126 -2.91 -10.37 20.08
CA TYR A 126 -1.70 -9.55 20.19
C TYR A 126 -1.79 -8.41 21.21
N SER A 127 -2.93 -8.22 21.87
CA SER A 127 -2.99 -7.28 22.97
C SER A 127 -2.65 -7.98 24.28
N SER A 128 -1.59 -7.54 24.93
CA SER A 128 -1.14 -8.05 26.24
C SER A 128 -2.05 -7.62 27.41
N GLU A 129 -3.00 -6.74 27.15
CA GLU A 129 -3.96 -6.22 28.13
C GLU A 129 -5.37 -6.66 27.74
N ALA A 130 -6.28 -6.67 28.70
CA ALA A 130 -7.69 -7.07 28.52
C ALA A 130 -8.46 -6.20 27.49
N ASN A 131 -7.86 -5.13 27.00
CA ASN A 131 -8.44 -4.23 26.03
C ASN A 131 -7.89 -4.49 24.63
N LEU A 132 -8.79 -4.73 23.68
CA LEU A 132 -8.44 -4.79 22.25
C LEU A 132 -7.92 -3.44 21.79
N PHE A 133 -6.90 -3.45 20.91
CA PHE A 133 -6.44 -2.25 20.23
C PHE A 133 -7.61 -1.54 19.54
N SER A 134 -7.80 -0.28 19.86
CA SER A 134 -8.87 0.55 19.33
C SER A 134 -8.27 1.78 18.64
N PRO A 135 -8.16 1.77 17.31
CA PRO A 135 -7.62 2.90 16.58
C PRO A 135 -8.52 4.13 16.69
N THR A 136 -7.90 5.30 16.80
CA THR A 136 -8.60 6.59 16.79
C THR A 136 -8.95 7.03 15.37
N ALA A 137 -9.92 7.92 15.23
CA ALA A 137 -10.26 8.53 13.93
C ALA A 137 -9.06 9.22 13.30
N ASP A 138 -8.24 9.93 14.10
CA ASP A 138 -7.05 10.64 13.60
C ASP A 138 -5.99 9.69 13.06
N LEU A 139 -5.76 8.56 13.73
CA LEU A 139 -4.83 7.53 13.25
C LEU A 139 -5.30 6.94 11.92
N VAL A 140 -6.57 6.60 11.82
CA VAL A 140 -7.13 6.04 10.57
C VAL A 140 -7.06 7.06 9.45
N ARG A 141 -7.38 8.33 9.72
CA ARG A 141 -7.27 9.41 8.76
C ARG A 141 -5.85 9.57 8.23
N LEU A 142 -4.85 9.55 9.11
CA LEU A 142 -3.44 9.59 8.72
C LEU A 142 -3.09 8.45 7.77
N HIS A 143 -3.51 7.23 8.08
CA HIS A 143 -3.26 6.07 7.23
C HIS A 143 -3.95 6.17 5.86
N LEU A 144 -5.20 6.66 5.81
CA LEU A 144 -5.92 6.88 4.54
C LEU A 144 -5.18 7.89 3.64
N VAL A 145 -4.76 9.01 4.20
CA VAL A 145 -4.01 10.05 3.47
C VAL A 145 -2.66 9.52 2.99
N ASN A 146 -1.90 8.86 3.86
CA ASN A 146 -0.60 8.27 3.51
C ASN A 146 -0.74 7.20 2.42
N ALA A 147 -1.75 6.34 2.50
CA ALA A 147 -1.99 5.32 1.48
C ALA A 147 -2.14 5.92 0.08
N ILE A 148 -2.92 7.00 -0.06
CA ILE A 148 -3.08 7.66 -1.35
C ILE A 148 -1.75 8.29 -1.79
N ARG A 149 -1.12 9.08 -0.94
CA ARG A 149 0.09 9.83 -1.29
C ARG A 149 1.29 8.96 -1.60
N ILE A 150 1.46 7.87 -0.85
CA ILE A 150 2.65 7.01 -0.96
C ILE A 150 2.47 5.92 -2.02
N VAL A 151 1.27 5.37 -2.16
CA VAL A 151 1.05 4.20 -3.01
C VAL A 151 0.03 4.48 -4.10
N LEU A 152 -1.21 4.78 -3.74
CA LEU A 152 -2.36 4.66 -4.65
C LEU A 152 -2.38 5.70 -5.77
N SER A 153 -1.74 6.85 -5.58
CA SER A 153 -1.60 7.91 -6.59
C SER A 153 -0.24 7.91 -7.29
N GLN A 154 0.62 6.93 -7.01
CA GLN A 154 1.96 6.86 -7.58
C GLN A 154 2.02 5.91 -8.76
N GLU A 155 2.80 6.31 -9.79
CA GLU A 155 3.14 5.43 -10.91
C GLU A 155 4.13 4.34 -10.48
N PRO A 156 4.16 3.18 -11.16
CA PRO A 156 5.09 2.10 -10.85
C PRO A 156 6.51 2.39 -11.39
N LEU A 157 7.22 3.35 -10.74
CA LEU A 157 8.58 3.72 -11.12
C LEU A 157 9.58 3.09 -10.16
N VAL A 158 10.67 2.54 -10.70
CA VAL A 158 11.85 2.12 -9.93
C VAL A 158 12.82 3.30 -9.75
N GLY A 159 13.63 3.29 -8.68
CA GLY A 159 14.51 4.40 -8.33
C GLY A 159 15.47 4.84 -9.45
N LYS A 160 15.97 3.91 -10.28
CA LYS A 160 16.81 4.22 -11.45
C LYS A 160 16.05 5.03 -12.52
N ASP A 161 14.79 4.74 -12.75
CA ASP A 161 13.96 5.44 -13.73
C ASP A 161 13.69 6.87 -13.29
N ILE A 162 13.55 7.09 -11.97
CA ILE A 162 13.43 8.44 -11.40
C ILE A 162 14.68 9.26 -11.66
N LEU A 163 15.87 8.67 -11.49
CA LEU A 163 17.14 9.36 -11.76
C LEU A 163 17.31 9.71 -13.24
N GLU A 164 16.89 8.87 -14.16
CA GLU A 164 16.90 9.14 -15.59
C GLU A 164 15.96 10.30 -15.97
N ILE A 165 14.77 10.34 -15.40
CA ILE A 165 13.81 11.44 -15.60
C ILE A 165 14.42 12.76 -15.13
N PHE A 166 14.98 12.82 -13.92
CA PHE A 166 15.63 14.02 -13.39
C PHE A 166 16.85 14.46 -14.23
N SER A 167 17.66 13.53 -14.72
CA SER A 167 18.80 13.85 -15.56
C SER A 167 18.40 14.43 -16.92
N ASN A 168 17.31 13.94 -17.51
CA ASN A 168 16.77 14.45 -18.77
C ASN A 168 16.14 15.84 -18.60
N ASP A 169 15.46 16.11 -17.50
CA ASP A 169 14.90 17.43 -17.21
C ASP A 169 15.98 18.51 -16.98
N VAL A 170 17.11 18.13 -16.39
CA VAL A 170 18.27 19.03 -16.21
C VAL A 170 18.99 19.31 -17.53
N GLN A 171 19.00 18.37 -18.49
CA GLN A 171 19.61 18.55 -19.81
C GLN A 171 18.72 19.33 -20.79
N SER A 172 17.40 19.39 -20.56
CA SER A 172 16.44 20.11 -21.40
C SER A 172 16.17 21.55 -20.94
N SER A 173 16.76 21.98 -19.86
CA SER A 173 16.79 23.36 -19.37
C SER A 173 18.17 23.97 -19.56
#